data_407aa813cf9edb014d45dce3017d52cb
#
_entry.id   407aa813cf9edb014d45dce3017d52cb
#
_cell.length_a   1.000
_cell.length_b   1.000
_cell.length_c   1.000
_cell.angle_alpha   90.00
_cell.angle_beta   90.00
_cell.angle_gamma   90.00
#
_symmetry.space_group_name_H-M   'P 1'
#
loop_
_entity.id
_entity.type
_entity.pdbx_description
1 polymer ?
#
loop_
_entity_poly.entity_id
_entity_poly.type
_entity_poly.pdbx_seq_one_letter_code
_entity_poly.pdbx_strand_id
1 'polypeptide(L)'
;MTLGYLGSLNDLSLIVVIGRSNYKKSSESLDALVKALHASGHSVCWFENRQTQTAKLLEDKFERLWGSRVSKFCKHNFLIGNLLRKTIKIFVLLAHPTRWGYFLTVFKNSNQRIANDLRKFLRHFPARRIYLFSHSAGGIVSSLAEAEDSVTKLVCFGYPFKHPDQDEEPSRTAHLKKMIKPFLIIQGDQDEYGSAQDSKRYKLSSSISVVPIQADHGYDNLSVSEYQKCLELLEKSLTLP
;
A
#
# COMPACT_ATOMS: atom_id res chain seq x y z
N MET A 1 -6.81 17.17 -7.12
CA MET A 1 -6.22 15.94 -6.54
C MET A 1 -4.80 15.88 -7.02
N THR A 2 -3.81 16.20 -6.20
CA THR A 2 -2.40 16.05 -6.59
C THR A 2 -2.03 14.59 -6.39
N LEU A 3 -2.01 13.81 -7.48
CA LEU A 3 -1.41 12.50 -7.48
C LEU A 3 0.10 12.67 -7.30
N GLY A 4 0.71 11.98 -6.33
CA GLY A 4 2.15 11.87 -6.29
C GLY A 4 2.59 11.01 -7.49
N TYR A 5 3.45 11.53 -8.36
CA TYR A 5 4.00 10.77 -9.48
C TYR A 5 5.43 11.21 -9.78
N LEU A 6 6.19 10.30 -10.39
CA LEU A 6 7.50 10.53 -10.99
C LEU A 6 7.42 10.11 -12.46
N GLY A 7 7.99 10.88 -13.38
CA GLY A 7 7.92 10.62 -14.81
C GLY A 7 6.60 11.10 -15.42
N SER A 8 6.11 10.41 -16.44
CA SER A 8 4.91 10.77 -17.19
C SER A 8 3.79 9.76 -16.97
N LEU A 9 2.61 10.25 -16.58
CA LEU A 9 1.41 9.41 -16.54
C LEU A 9 0.94 8.97 -17.94
N ASN A 10 1.57 9.44 -19.01
CA ASN A 10 1.28 9.07 -20.40
C ASN A 10 2.18 7.95 -20.96
N ASP A 11 3.10 7.41 -20.17
CA ASP A 11 3.97 6.33 -20.59
C ASP A 11 3.21 5.00 -20.76
N LEU A 12 3.67 4.14 -21.64
CA LEU A 12 3.08 2.83 -21.91
C LEU A 12 3.16 1.88 -20.71
N SER A 13 4.13 2.07 -19.83
CA SER A 13 4.32 1.28 -18.63
C SER A 13 4.29 2.18 -17.38
N LEU A 14 3.57 1.76 -16.36
CA LEU A 14 3.38 2.52 -15.13
C LEU A 14 3.51 1.61 -13.91
N ILE A 15 4.33 2.02 -12.96
CA ILE A 15 4.39 1.39 -11.64
C ILE A 15 3.41 2.12 -10.72
N VAL A 16 2.46 1.38 -10.13
CA VAL A 16 1.52 1.91 -9.15
C VAL A 16 1.91 1.41 -7.77
N VAL A 17 2.32 2.33 -6.89
CA VAL A 17 2.73 2.01 -5.51
C VAL A 17 1.53 2.03 -4.58
N ILE A 18 1.37 0.96 -3.77
CA ILE A 18 0.21 0.71 -2.90
C ILE A 18 0.66 0.39 -1.48
N GLY A 19 -0.06 0.90 -0.48
CA GLY A 19 0.11 0.51 0.91
C GLY A 19 1.03 1.39 1.75
N ARG A 20 1.67 2.39 1.16
CA ARG A 20 2.57 3.32 1.87
C ARG A 20 2.01 4.73 2.05
N SER A 21 0.71 4.84 2.17
CA SER A 21 0.04 6.13 2.39
C SER A 21 0.18 6.68 3.82
N ASN A 22 0.89 6.00 4.71
CA ASN A 22 1.14 6.48 6.05
C ASN A 22 2.43 7.32 6.07
N TYR A 23 2.30 8.64 6.09
CA TYR A 23 3.38 9.62 6.28
C TYR A 23 4.32 9.32 7.45
N LYS A 24 3.95 8.41 8.35
CA LYS A 24 4.69 8.09 9.58
C LYS A 24 5.55 6.83 9.49
N LYS A 25 5.46 6.05 8.41
CA LYS A 25 6.22 4.81 8.22
C LYS A 25 6.69 4.71 6.77
N SER A 26 7.64 5.54 6.39
CA SER A 26 8.40 5.35 5.15
C SER A 26 9.58 4.45 5.46
N SER A 27 9.80 3.39 4.70
CA SER A 27 11.08 2.68 4.68
C SER A 27 11.99 3.38 3.70
N GLU A 28 13.14 3.84 4.16
CA GLU A 28 14.11 4.49 3.29
C GLU A 28 14.56 3.56 2.16
N SER A 29 14.73 2.27 2.46
CA SER A 29 15.13 1.27 1.47
C SER A 29 14.09 1.06 0.37
N LEU A 30 12.80 0.92 0.73
CA LEU A 30 11.74 0.76 -0.28
C LEU A 30 11.53 2.03 -1.10
N ASP A 31 11.66 3.21 -0.50
CA ASP A 31 11.58 4.47 -1.20
C ASP A 31 12.77 4.65 -2.15
N ALA A 32 13.98 4.19 -1.75
CA ALA A 32 15.16 4.16 -2.61
C ALA A 32 14.98 3.21 -3.80
N LEU A 33 14.41 2.00 -3.59
CA LEU A 33 14.09 1.07 -4.68
C LEU A 33 13.12 1.68 -5.69
N VAL A 34 12.07 2.36 -5.24
CA VAL A 34 11.12 3.05 -6.14
C VAL A 34 11.82 4.16 -6.93
N LYS A 35 12.72 4.93 -6.30
CA LYS A 35 13.51 5.96 -6.99
C LYS A 35 14.48 5.35 -8.01
N ALA A 36 15.11 4.23 -7.68
CA ALA A 36 16.00 3.52 -8.60
C ALA A 36 15.24 3.03 -9.83
N LEU A 37 14.05 2.45 -9.67
CA LEU A 37 13.19 2.07 -10.79
C LEU A 37 12.79 3.26 -11.65
N HIS A 38 12.53 4.42 -11.04
CA HIS A 38 12.29 5.64 -11.81
C HIS A 38 13.53 6.08 -12.58
N ALA A 39 14.71 6.05 -11.96
CA ALA A 39 15.97 6.37 -12.62
C ALA A 39 16.29 5.43 -13.79
N SER A 40 15.83 4.17 -13.75
CA SER A 40 15.90 3.19 -14.85
C SER A 40 14.84 3.42 -15.93
N GLY A 41 14.11 4.54 -15.90
CA GLY A 41 13.17 4.95 -16.95
C GLY A 41 11.71 4.55 -16.73
N HIS A 42 11.36 4.02 -15.56
CA HIS A 42 9.97 3.68 -15.26
C HIS A 42 9.20 4.88 -14.69
N SER A 43 7.99 5.10 -15.17
CA SER A 43 7.08 6.06 -14.53
C SER A 43 6.38 5.43 -13.32
N VAL A 44 6.27 6.21 -12.25
CA VAL A 44 5.74 5.76 -10.96
C VAL A 44 4.63 6.69 -10.51
N CYS A 45 3.54 6.13 -9.98
CA CYS A 45 2.54 6.91 -9.27
C CYS A 45 2.11 6.20 -7.98
N TRP A 46 1.60 6.98 -7.03
CA TRP A 46 1.13 6.45 -5.74
C TRP A 46 -0.39 6.40 -5.71
N PHE A 47 -0.93 5.23 -5.40
CA PHE A 47 -2.35 5.07 -5.14
C PHE A 47 -2.67 5.42 -3.69
N GLU A 48 -3.60 6.33 -3.51
CA GLU A 48 -4.20 6.65 -2.21
C GLU A 48 -5.70 6.36 -2.24
N ASN A 49 -6.16 5.48 -1.36
CA ASN A 49 -7.58 5.21 -1.24
C ASN A 49 -8.35 6.42 -0.69
N ARG A 50 -9.67 6.47 -0.92
CA ARG A 50 -10.54 7.57 -0.48
C ARG A 50 -10.51 7.82 1.02
N GLN A 51 -10.33 6.78 1.82
CA GLN A 51 -10.24 6.88 3.27
C GLN A 51 -9.00 7.66 3.70
N THR A 52 -7.84 7.31 3.16
CA THR A 52 -6.58 8.00 3.42
C THR A 52 -6.63 9.45 2.95
N GLN A 53 -7.15 9.70 1.75
CA GLN A 53 -7.34 11.05 1.22
C GLN A 53 -8.26 11.89 2.12
N THR A 54 -9.33 11.29 2.63
CA THR A 54 -10.25 11.98 3.55
C THR A 54 -9.60 12.25 4.89
N ALA A 55 -8.84 11.29 5.43
CA ALA A 55 -8.10 11.46 6.68
C ALA A 55 -7.07 12.60 6.57
N LYS A 56 -6.32 12.67 5.47
CA LYS A 56 -5.39 13.78 5.18
C LYS A 56 -6.10 15.13 5.11
N LEU A 57 -7.17 15.20 4.34
CA LEU A 57 -7.97 16.44 4.22
C LEU A 57 -8.50 16.93 5.56
N LEU A 58 -8.96 16.00 6.41
CA LEU A 58 -9.45 16.35 7.75
C LEU A 58 -8.32 16.85 8.64
N GLU A 59 -7.12 16.25 8.52
CA GLU A 59 -5.94 16.69 9.26
C GLU A 59 -5.46 18.06 8.81
N ASP A 60 -5.30 18.27 7.50
CA ASP A 60 -4.90 19.56 6.92
C ASP A 60 -5.86 20.70 7.28
N LYS A 61 -7.17 20.41 7.23
CA LYS A 61 -8.18 21.40 7.63
C LYS A 61 -8.14 21.67 9.13
N PHE A 62 -7.93 20.63 9.96
CA PHE A 62 -7.77 20.82 11.39
C PHE A 62 -6.58 21.72 11.69
N GLU A 63 -5.42 21.48 11.08
CA GLU A 63 -4.22 22.28 11.29
C GLU A 63 -4.39 23.73 10.80
N ARG A 64 -5.04 23.93 9.65
CA ARG A 64 -5.30 25.28 9.10
C ARG A 64 -6.28 26.09 9.92
N LEU A 65 -7.37 25.48 10.40
CA LEU A 65 -8.42 26.18 11.12
C LEU A 65 -8.03 26.50 12.57
N TRP A 66 -7.24 25.66 13.21
CA TRP A 66 -7.00 25.72 14.65
C TRP A 66 -5.55 26.00 15.03
N GLY A 67 -4.65 26.00 14.06
CA GLY A 67 -3.25 26.36 14.23
C GLY A 67 -2.43 25.41 15.11
N SER A 68 -1.13 25.69 15.19
CA SER A 68 -0.18 24.85 15.92
C SER A 68 -0.40 24.81 17.44
N ARG A 69 -1.00 25.86 18.03
CA ARG A 69 -1.27 25.95 19.49
C ARG A 69 -2.31 24.94 19.95
N VAL A 70 -3.44 24.84 19.23
CA VAL A 70 -4.50 23.87 19.56
C VAL A 70 -4.07 22.46 19.25
N SER A 71 -3.31 22.25 18.18
CA SER A 71 -2.71 20.93 17.88
C SER A 71 -1.79 20.47 19.01
N LYS A 72 -0.94 21.37 19.54
CA LYS A 72 -0.07 21.08 20.72
C LYS A 72 -0.90 20.79 21.98
N PHE A 73 -1.94 21.58 22.26
CA PHE A 73 -2.85 21.35 23.38
C PHE A 73 -3.53 19.98 23.29
N CYS A 74 -4.04 19.60 22.10
CA CYS A 74 -4.65 18.30 21.88
C CYS A 74 -3.67 17.13 22.04
N LYS A 75 -2.39 17.34 21.74
CA LYS A 75 -1.34 16.33 21.96
C LYS A 75 -0.99 16.18 23.45
N HIS A 76 -1.03 17.28 24.22
CA HIS A 76 -0.67 17.26 25.64
C HIS A 76 -1.80 16.72 26.52
N ASN A 77 -3.07 16.95 26.16
CA ASN A 77 -4.26 16.49 26.90
C ASN A 77 -4.94 15.36 26.16
N PHE A 78 -4.45 14.14 26.34
CA PHE A 78 -4.81 12.98 25.51
C PHE A 78 -6.33 12.71 25.40
N LEU A 79 -7.08 12.75 26.50
CA LEU A 79 -8.53 12.47 26.51
C LEU A 79 -9.35 13.64 25.90
N ILE A 80 -9.17 14.83 26.44
CA ILE A 80 -9.92 16.03 26.00
C ILE A 80 -9.49 16.42 24.58
N GLY A 81 -8.20 16.34 24.28
CA GLY A 81 -7.66 16.66 22.98
C GLY A 81 -8.15 15.71 21.88
N ASN A 82 -8.24 14.42 22.16
CA ASN A 82 -8.79 13.45 21.21
C ASN A 82 -10.29 13.65 20.96
N LEU A 83 -11.06 13.96 22.01
CA LEU A 83 -12.48 14.25 21.87
C LEU A 83 -12.70 15.51 21.02
N LEU A 84 -12.02 16.59 21.34
CA LEU A 84 -12.09 17.85 20.58
C LEU A 84 -11.71 17.65 19.11
N ARG A 85 -10.60 16.92 18.87
CA ARG A 85 -10.13 16.62 17.51
C ARG A 85 -11.13 15.79 16.72
N LYS A 86 -11.76 14.79 17.34
CA LYS A 86 -12.81 13.98 16.72
C LYS A 86 -14.05 14.83 16.39
N THR A 87 -14.51 15.67 17.32
CA THR A 87 -15.67 16.55 17.12
C THR A 87 -15.44 17.50 15.95
N ILE A 88 -14.29 18.16 15.90
CA ILE A 88 -13.95 19.07 14.80
C ILE A 88 -13.91 18.34 13.46
N LYS A 89 -13.30 17.15 13.41
CA LYS A 89 -13.25 16.32 12.19
C LYS A 89 -14.67 15.94 11.72
N ILE A 90 -15.60 15.67 12.63
CA ILE A 90 -16.99 15.40 12.31
C ILE A 90 -17.63 16.63 11.65
N PHE A 91 -17.48 17.82 12.24
CA PHE A 91 -18.02 19.06 11.65
C PHE A 91 -17.44 19.35 10.25
N VAL A 92 -16.12 19.21 10.09
CA VAL A 92 -15.49 19.37 8.78
C VAL A 92 -16.04 18.34 7.78
N LEU A 93 -16.27 17.10 8.20
CA LEU A 93 -16.77 16.04 7.34
C LEU A 93 -18.25 16.28 6.95
N LEU A 94 -19.08 16.80 7.87
CA LEU A 94 -20.47 17.18 7.58
C LEU A 94 -20.56 18.23 6.47
N ALA A 95 -19.58 19.13 6.39
CA ALA A 95 -19.49 20.13 5.31
C ALA A 95 -19.07 19.51 3.94
N HIS A 96 -18.76 18.21 3.88
CA HIS A 96 -18.32 17.53 2.67
C HIS A 96 -19.14 16.26 2.37
N PRO A 97 -20.37 16.38 1.83
CA PRO A 97 -21.29 15.25 1.61
C PRO A 97 -20.70 14.11 0.79
N THR A 98 -19.88 14.42 -0.21
CA THR A 98 -19.20 13.43 -1.07
C THR A 98 -18.23 12.51 -0.31
N ARG A 99 -17.90 12.86 0.94
CA ARG A 99 -16.98 12.10 1.79
C ARG A 99 -17.65 11.42 3.00
N TRP A 100 -18.96 11.49 3.11
CA TRP A 100 -19.69 10.83 4.22
C TRP A 100 -19.50 9.32 4.26
N GLY A 101 -19.18 8.69 3.15
CA GLY A 101 -18.74 7.31 3.12
C GLY A 101 -17.56 6.98 4.05
N TYR A 102 -16.81 8.01 4.50
CA TYR A 102 -15.75 7.84 5.50
C TYR A 102 -16.29 7.34 6.84
N PHE A 103 -17.46 7.78 7.29
CA PHE A 103 -18.08 7.25 8.51
C PHE A 103 -18.36 5.76 8.42
N LEU A 104 -18.77 5.28 7.27
CA LEU A 104 -19.03 3.86 7.04
C LEU A 104 -17.74 3.04 7.00
N THR A 105 -16.61 3.65 6.64
CA THR A 105 -15.31 2.96 6.54
C THR A 105 -14.65 2.77 7.90
N VAL A 106 -14.96 3.60 8.88
CA VAL A 106 -14.46 3.45 10.27
C VAL A 106 -14.94 2.14 10.88
N PHE A 107 -16.14 1.66 10.47
CA PHE A 107 -16.75 0.44 10.98
C PHE A 107 -16.50 -0.81 10.12
N LYS A 108 -16.01 -0.68 8.90
CA LYS A 108 -15.73 -1.77 7.96
C LYS A 108 -14.47 -1.48 7.15
N ASN A 109 -13.32 -1.76 7.74
CA ASN A 109 -12.06 -1.71 7.01
C ASN A 109 -11.94 -2.99 6.18
N SER A 110 -12.46 -2.96 4.97
CA SER A 110 -12.44 -4.11 4.08
C SER A 110 -11.40 -3.87 3.00
N ASN A 111 -10.34 -4.70 2.96
CA ASN A 111 -9.36 -4.74 1.87
C ASN A 111 -10.06 -4.81 0.50
N GLN A 112 -11.20 -5.48 0.44
CA GLN A 112 -12.04 -5.56 -0.77
C GLN A 112 -12.55 -4.20 -1.24
N ARG A 113 -12.90 -3.28 -0.33
CA ARG A 113 -13.33 -1.93 -0.69
C ARG A 113 -12.17 -1.12 -1.25
N ILE A 114 -11.01 -1.21 -0.60
CA ILE A 114 -9.79 -0.53 -1.08
C ILE A 114 -9.37 -1.09 -2.44
N ALA A 115 -9.48 -2.41 -2.64
CA ALA A 115 -9.23 -3.04 -3.94
C ALA A 115 -10.20 -2.56 -5.02
N ASN A 116 -11.48 -2.35 -4.68
CA ASN A 116 -12.45 -1.77 -5.61
C ASN A 116 -12.12 -0.30 -5.97
N ASP A 117 -11.63 0.48 -5.01
CA ASP A 117 -11.15 1.84 -5.29
C ASP A 117 -9.89 1.81 -6.16
N LEU A 118 -8.98 0.87 -5.92
CA LEU A 118 -7.81 0.64 -6.77
C LEU A 118 -8.21 0.27 -8.20
N ARG A 119 -9.13 -0.67 -8.39
CA ARG A 119 -9.64 -1.03 -9.72
C ARG A 119 -10.19 0.18 -10.48
N LYS A 120 -11.01 1.01 -9.81
CA LYS A 120 -11.51 2.25 -10.40
C LYS A 120 -10.38 3.19 -10.81
N PHE A 121 -9.34 3.29 -9.98
CA PHE A 121 -8.16 4.10 -10.28
C PHE A 121 -7.41 3.56 -11.49
N LEU A 122 -7.17 2.25 -11.57
CA LEU A 122 -6.45 1.60 -12.67
C LEU A 122 -7.15 1.81 -14.03
N ARG A 123 -8.48 1.85 -14.05
CA ARG A 123 -9.28 2.08 -15.27
C ARG A 123 -9.09 3.46 -15.91
N HIS A 124 -8.47 4.41 -15.20
CA HIS A 124 -8.06 5.67 -15.80
C HIS A 124 -6.83 5.51 -16.73
N PHE A 125 -6.22 4.32 -16.75
CA PHE A 125 -5.03 4.00 -17.55
C PHE A 125 -5.24 2.77 -18.46
N PRO A 126 -6.27 2.71 -19.30
CA PRO A 126 -6.72 1.47 -19.95
C PRO A 126 -5.70 0.90 -20.95
N ALA A 127 -4.89 1.73 -21.59
CA ALA A 127 -3.95 1.32 -22.65
C ALA A 127 -2.54 1.03 -22.14
N ARG A 128 -2.34 0.71 -20.84
CA ARG A 128 -1.02 0.63 -20.24
C ARG A 128 -0.73 -0.73 -19.65
N ARG A 129 0.56 -1.03 -19.57
CA ARG A 129 1.08 -2.11 -18.74
C ARG A 129 1.28 -1.55 -17.33
N ILE A 130 0.48 -2.01 -16.37
CA ILE A 130 0.57 -1.58 -14.99
C ILE A 130 1.22 -2.66 -14.14
N TYR A 131 2.25 -2.24 -13.41
CA TYR A 131 2.92 -3.04 -12.40
C TYR A 131 2.49 -2.56 -11.02
N LEU A 132 1.88 -3.45 -10.23
CA LEU A 132 1.46 -3.10 -8.87
C LEU A 132 2.60 -3.37 -7.90
N PHE A 133 3.16 -2.33 -7.32
CA PHE A 133 4.22 -2.39 -6.32
C PHE A 133 3.62 -2.12 -4.95
N SER A 134 3.72 -3.08 -4.04
CA SER A 134 3.02 -3.00 -2.76
C SER A 134 3.89 -3.38 -1.57
N HIS A 135 3.50 -2.92 -0.38
CA HIS A 135 4.10 -3.32 0.89
C HIS A 135 3.00 -3.68 1.89
N SER A 136 3.21 -4.77 2.64
CA SER A 136 2.33 -5.19 3.73
C SER A 136 0.87 -5.36 3.28
N ALA A 137 -0.10 -4.78 3.98
CA ALA A 137 -1.53 -4.83 3.63
C ALA A 137 -1.84 -4.37 2.20
N GLY A 138 -0.96 -3.57 1.58
CA GLY A 138 -1.03 -3.22 0.16
C GLY A 138 -0.96 -4.44 -0.75
N GLY A 139 -0.26 -5.50 -0.33
CA GLY A 139 -0.18 -6.78 -1.05
C GLY A 139 -1.53 -7.48 -1.14
N ILE A 140 -2.32 -7.47 -0.06
CA ILE A 140 -3.70 -8.01 -0.07
C ILE A 140 -4.58 -7.19 -1.04
N VAL A 141 -4.47 -5.86 -0.98
CA VAL A 141 -5.26 -4.97 -1.85
C VAL A 141 -4.90 -5.17 -3.32
N SER A 142 -3.62 -5.23 -3.65
CA SER A 142 -3.14 -5.43 -5.02
C SER A 142 -3.54 -6.80 -5.56
N SER A 143 -3.38 -7.87 -4.78
CA SER A 143 -3.77 -9.22 -5.19
C SER A 143 -5.28 -9.37 -5.40
N LEU A 144 -6.11 -8.69 -4.60
CA LEU A 144 -7.55 -8.63 -4.83
C LEU A 144 -7.93 -7.81 -6.07
N ALA A 145 -7.06 -6.93 -6.56
CA ALA A 145 -7.31 -6.10 -7.76
C ALA A 145 -6.67 -6.68 -9.03
N GLU A 146 -6.02 -7.84 -8.99
CA GLU A 146 -5.25 -8.43 -10.10
C GLU A 146 -6.02 -8.62 -11.40
N ALA A 147 -7.35 -8.82 -11.30
CA ALA A 147 -8.19 -9.14 -12.46
C ALA A 147 -8.39 -7.96 -13.44
N GLU A 148 -7.89 -6.76 -13.14
CA GLU A 148 -7.95 -5.64 -14.10
C GLU A 148 -7.01 -5.91 -15.27
N ASP A 149 -7.50 -5.74 -16.50
CA ASP A 149 -6.79 -6.08 -17.74
C ASP A 149 -5.46 -5.35 -17.89
N SER A 150 -5.40 -4.10 -17.44
CA SER A 150 -4.19 -3.28 -17.46
C SER A 150 -3.09 -3.77 -16.51
N VAL A 151 -3.41 -4.60 -15.52
CA VAL A 151 -2.43 -5.16 -14.59
C VAL A 151 -1.63 -6.26 -15.27
N THR A 152 -0.32 -6.06 -15.35
CA THR A 152 0.59 -7.03 -15.97
C THR A 152 1.20 -7.95 -14.91
N LYS A 153 1.66 -7.39 -13.80
CA LYS A 153 2.39 -8.11 -12.76
C LYS A 153 2.26 -7.41 -11.41
N LEU A 154 2.39 -8.20 -10.35
CA LEU A 154 2.37 -7.70 -8.98
C LEU A 154 3.71 -7.99 -8.30
N VAL A 155 4.13 -7.04 -7.45
CA VAL A 155 5.25 -7.21 -6.52
C VAL A 155 4.80 -6.78 -5.14
N CYS A 156 5.11 -7.57 -4.12
CA CYS A 156 4.85 -7.22 -2.73
C CYS A 156 6.08 -7.45 -1.87
N PHE A 157 6.42 -6.48 -1.07
CA PHE A 157 7.37 -6.61 0.03
C PHE A 157 6.59 -6.91 1.32
N GLY A 158 6.96 -7.99 2.01
CA GLY A 158 6.35 -8.38 3.27
C GLY A 158 4.85 -8.65 3.16
N TYR A 159 4.44 -9.62 2.37
CA TYR A 159 3.04 -10.02 2.30
C TYR A 159 2.56 -10.53 3.66
N PRO A 160 1.47 -9.97 4.24
CA PRO A 160 1.05 -10.34 5.59
C PRO A 160 0.22 -11.64 5.57
N PHE A 161 0.91 -12.77 5.51
CA PHE A 161 0.29 -14.11 5.50
C PHE A 161 -0.53 -14.39 6.77
N LYS A 162 -0.04 -13.91 7.92
CA LYS A 162 -0.67 -14.06 9.24
C LYS A 162 -0.66 -12.71 9.98
N HIS A 163 -1.33 -12.64 11.11
CA HIS A 163 -1.16 -11.57 12.09
C HIS A 163 -0.36 -12.11 13.28
N PRO A 164 0.62 -11.37 13.85
CA PRO A 164 1.43 -11.89 14.96
C PRO A 164 0.59 -12.20 16.22
N ASP A 165 -0.46 -11.39 16.49
CA ASP A 165 -1.23 -11.42 17.74
C ASP A 165 -2.70 -11.86 17.55
N GLN A 166 -3.07 -12.39 16.37
CA GLN A 166 -4.45 -12.77 16.07
C GLN A 166 -4.50 -14.13 15.39
N ASP A 167 -5.64 -14.80 15.51
CA ASP A 167 -5.92 -16.04 14.79
C ASP A 167 -5.81 -15.86 13.26
N GLU A 168 -5.61 -16.96 12.56
CA GLU A 168 -5.52 -16.94 11.10
C GLU A 168 -6.79 -16.36 10.45
N GLU A 169 -6.58 -15.36 9.61
CA GLU A 169 -7.65 -14.74 8.82
C GLU A 169 -7.63 -15.25 7.37
N PRO A 170 -8.54 -16.16 6.99
CA PRO A 170 -8.61 -16.66 5.62
C PRO A 170 -8.76 -15.57 4.55
N SER A 171 -9.32 -14.41 4.93
CA SER A 171 -9.46 -13.24 4.07
C SER A 171 -8.13 -12.71 3.51
N ARG A 172 -7.00 -12.99 4.18
CA ARG A 172 -5.66 -12.58 3.75
C ARG A 172 -5.11 -13.45 2.62
N THR A 173 -5.39 -14.75 2.63
CA THR A 173 -4.67 -15.73 1.81
C THR A 173 -5.57 -16.59 0.92
N ALA A 174 -6.86 -16.75 1.23
CA ALA A 174 -7.75 -17.68 0.54
C ALA A 174 -7.88 -17.41 -0.97
N HIS A 175 -7.73 -16.17 -1.41
CA HIS A 175 -7.81 -15.78 -2.82
C HIS A 175 -6.52 -16.09 -3.60
N LEU A 176 -5.36 -16.19 -2.93
CA LEU A 176 -4.06 -16.41 -3.56
C LEU A 176 -3.99 -17.70 -4.39
N LYS A 177 -4.73 -18.72 -4.00
CA LYS A 177 -4.80 -20.00 -4.75
C LYS A 177 -5.40 -19.89 -6.15
N LYS A 178 -6.11 -18.80 -6.43
CA LYS A 178 -6.83 -18.57 -7.70
C LYS A 178 -6.19 -17.47 -8.54
N MET A 179 -5.10 -16.89 -8.10
CA MET A 179 -4.42 -15.82 -8.84
C MET A 179 -3.90 -16.31 -10.19
N ILE A 180 -4.03 -15.48 -11.21
CA ILE A 180 -3.63 -15.76 -12.58
C ILE A 180 -2.41 -14.92 -12.97
N LYS A 181 -2.38 -13.66 -12.56
CA LYS A 181 -1.29 -12.74 -12.89
C LYS A 181 0.00 -13.11 -12.12
N PRO A 182 1.17 -12.97 -12.74
CA PRO A 182 2.44 -13.18 -12.04
C PRO A 182 2.55 -12.29 -10.81
N PHE A 183 2.88 -12.89 -9.68
CA PHE A 183 3.01 -12.19 -8.41
C PHE A 183 4.32 -12.57 -7.73
N LEU A 184 5.26 -11.62 -7.65
CA LEU A 184 6.50 -11.75 -6.90
C LEU A 184 6.29 -11.25 -5.48
N ILE A 185 6.50 -12.11 -4.49
CA ILE A 185 6.51 -11.75 -3.07
C ILE A 185 7.96 -11.82 -2.59
N ILE A 186 8.52 -10.67 -2.21
CA ILE A 186 9.83 -10.57 -1.58
C ILE A 186 9.58 -10.56 -0.08
N GLN A 187 9.90 -11.67 0.61
CA GLN A 187 9.46 -11.91 1.97
C GLN A 187 10.64 -11.93 2.93
N GLY A 188 10.55 -11.12 3.99
CA GLY A 188 11.54 -11.12 5.06
C GLY A 188 11.56 -12.45 5.82
N ASP A 189 12.74 -12.95 6.16
CA ASP A 189 12.92 -14.16 6.98
C ASP A 189 12.57 -13.92 8.45
N GLN A 190 12.62 -12.66 8.91
CA GLN A 190 12.27 -12.21 10.27
C GLN A 190 10.95 -11.43 10.30
N ASP A 191 10.10 -11.58 9.27
CA ASP A 191 8.83 -10.89 9.19
C ASP A 191 7.81 -11.52 10.15
N GLU A 192 7.36 -10.77 11.15
CA GLU A 192 6.39 -11.22 12.15
C GLU A 192 4.99 -11.49 11.55
N TYR A 193 4.67 -10.89 10.41
CA TYR A 193 3.43 -11.15 9.66
C TYR A 193 3.53 -12.40 8.75
N GLY A 194 4.57 -13.17 8.90
CA GLY A 194 4.82 -14.43 8.21
C GLY A 194 6.08 -14.38 7.36
N SER A 195 7.03 -15.27 7.67
CA SER A 195 8.26 -15.45 6.90
C SER A 195 8.02 -16.17 5.57
N ALA A 196 9.03 -16.23 4.71
CA ALA A 196 8.98 -17.05 3.51
C ALA A 196 8.73 -18.54 3.80
N GLN A 197 9.17 -19.03 4.97
CA GLN A 197 8.89 -20.41 5.40
C GLN A 197 7.41 -20.57 5.80
N ASP A 198 6.81 -19.57 6.45
CA ASP A 198 5.39 -19.59 6.80
C ASP A 198 4.50 -19.62 5.55
N SER A 199 4.94 -19.01 4.45
CA SER A 199 4.16 -18.99 3.20
C SER A 199 3.84 -20.38 2.67
N LYS A 200 4.68 -21.40 2.96
CA LYS A 200 4.49 -22.80 2.55
C LYS A 200 3.27 -23.48 3.18
N ARG A 201 2.69 -22.89 4.23
CA ARG A 201 1.47 -23.39 4.87
C ARG A 201 0.21 -23.05 4.05
N TYR A 202 0.31 -22.11 3.13
CA TYR A 202 -0.83 -21.60 2.36
C TYR A 202 -0.84 -22.19 0.94
N LYS A 203 -2.04 -22.42 0.41
CA LYS A 203 -2.21 -22.83 -0.98
C LYS A 203 -2.03 -21.60 -1.88
N LEU A 204 -0.89 -21.49 -2.51
CA LEU A 204 -0.57 -20.44 -3.46
C LEU A 204 -0.77 -20.95 -4.90
N SER A 205 -1.15 -20.06 -5.80
CA SER A 205 -1.18 -20.32 -7.25
C SER A 205 0.25 -20.50 -7.77
N SER A 206 0.42 -21.24 -8.85
CA SER A 206 1.70 -21.38 -9.57
C SER A 206 2.21 -20.06 -10.17
N SER A 207 1.35 -19.04 -10.29
CA SER A 207 1.72 -17.69 -10.72
C SER A 207 2.45 -16.88 -9.61
N ILE A 208 2.47 -17.39 -8.37
CA ILE A 208 3.07 -16.71 -7.21
C ILE A 208 4.45 -17.27 -6.94
N SER A 209 5.44 -16.39 -6.88
CA SER A 209 6.81 -16.71 -6.45
C SER A 209 7.11 -16.00 -5.14
N VAL A 210 7.57 -16.74 -4.12
CA VAL A 210 8.01 -16.16 -2.84
C VAL A 210 9.52 -16.28 -2.74
N VAL A 211 10.20 -15.13 -2.63
CA VAL A 211 11.66 -15.05 -2.54
C VAL A 211 12.06 -14.56 -1.17
N PRO A 212 12.83 -15.32 -0.39
CA PRO A 212 13.31 -14.90 0.92
C PRO A 212 14.43 -13.88 0.82
N ILE A 213 14.41 -12.91 1.74
CA ILE A 213 15.52 -11.98 1.99
C ILE A 213 15.74 -11.80 3.49
N GLN A 214 16.92 -11.35 3.89
CA GLN A 214 17.19 -11.01 5.28
C GLN A 214 16.59 -9.64 5.61
N ALA A 215 15.38 -9.64 6.14
CA ALA A 215 14.66 -8.43 6.51
C ALA A 215 13.58 -8.73 7.55
N ASP A 216 13.22 -7.70 8.32
CA ASP A 216 11.98 -7.63 9.10
C ASP A 216 10.81 -7.13 8.22
N HIS A 217 9.64 -6.95 8.81
CA HIS A 217 8.45 -6.45 8.09
C HIS A 217 8.59 -5.01 7.57
N GLY A 218 9.43 -4.19 8.22
CA GLY A 218 9.62 -2.77 7.89
C GLY A 218 10.45 -2.54 6.63
N TYR A 219 11.40 -3.42 6.36
CA TYR A 219 12.42 -3.26 5.31
C TYR A 219 13.25 -1.98 5.47
N ASP A 220 13.37 -1.45 6.70
CA ASP A 220 14.00 -0.16 6.92
C ASP A 220 15.52 -0.21 6.85
N ASN A 221 16.11 -1.38 7.18
CA ASN A 221 17.56 -1.58 7.33
C ASN A 221 18.08 -2.71 6.43
N LEU A 222 17.76 -2.66 5.12
CA LEU A 222 18.32 -3.62 4.19
C LEU A 222 19.83 -3.46 4.09
N SER A 223 20.57 -4.57 4.18
CA SER A 223 22.00 -4.55 3.84
C SER A 223 22.19 -4.20 2.37
N VAL A 224 23.39 -3.73 2.01
CA VAL A 224 23.70 -3.39 0.61
C VAL A 224 23.46 -4.58 -0.31
N SER A 225 23.81 -5.80 0.12
CA SER A 225 23.61 -7.02 -0.65
C SER A 225 22.13 -7.36 -0.83
N GLU A 226 21.31 -7.24 0.22
CA GLU A 226 19.87 -7.51 0.12
C GLU A 226 19.15 -6.42 -0.69
N TYR A 227 19.58 -5.16 -0.57
CA TYR A 227 19.08 -4.08 -1.41
C TYR A 227 19.35 -4.36 -2.90
N GLN A 228 20.59 -4.73 -3.24
CA GLN A 228 20.97 -5.06 -4.61
C GLN A 228 20.19 -6.26 -5.15
N LYS A 229 20.03 -7.29 -4.35
CA LYS A 229 19.19 -8.46 -4.69
C LYS A 229 17.74 -8.08 -4.94
N CYS A 230 17.16 -7.20 -4.11
CA CYS A 230 15.81 -6.68 -4.33
C CYS A 230 15.71 -5.92 -5.66
N LEU A 231 16.68 -5.05 -5.96
CA LEU A 231 16.70 -4.28 -7.21
C LEU A 231 16.76 -5.19 -8.44
N GLU A 232 17.64 -6.18 -8.45
CA GLU A 232 17.77 -7.17 -9.53
C GLU A 232 16.46 -7.96 -9.73
N LEU A 233 15.81 -8.40 -8.64
CA LEU A 233 14.52 -9.09 -8.69
C LEU A 233 13.43 -8.21 -9.31
N LEU A 234 13.42 -6.92 -8.96
CA LEU A 234 12.47 -5.95 -9.50
C LEU A 234 12.71 -5.71 -10.99
N GLU A 235 13.94 -5.41 -11.40
CA GLU A 235 14.31 -5.18 -12.81
C GLU A 235 13.97 -6.41 -13.66
N LYS A 236 14.36 -7.61 -13.22
CA LYS A 236 13.98 -8.86 -13.88
C LYS A 236 12.46 -9.03 -13.96
N SER A 237 11.74 -8.64 -12.91
CA SER A 237 10.28 -8.72 -12.89
C SER A 237 9.62 -7.76 -13.87
N LEU A 238 10.20 -6.60 -14.15
CA LEU A 238 9.65 -5.58 -15.05
C LEU A 238 10.02 -5.82 -16.51
N THR A 239 11.12 -6.50 -16.80
CA THR A 239 11.60 -6.78 -18.16
C THR A 239 11.03 -8.04 -18.80
N LEU A 240 10.54 -9.01 -18.02
CA LEU A 240 9.91 -10.23 -18.56
C LEU A 240 8.49 -9.95 -19.07
N PRO A 241 8.12 -10.44 -20.27
CA PRO A 241 6.80 -10.27 -20.85
C PRO A 241 5.69 -10.92 -20.03
#